data_97ba79a67f3be0a18c0514faf1fcaef7
#
_entry.id   97ba79a67f3be0a18c0514faf1fcaef7
#
_cell.length_a   1.000
_cell.length_b   1.000
_cell.length_c   1.000
_cell.angle_alpha   90.00
_cell.angle_beta   90.00
_cell.angle_gamma   90.00
#
_symmetry.space_group_name_H-M   'P 1'
#
loop_
_entity.id
_entity.type
_entity.pdbx_description
1 polymer ?
#
loop_
_entity_poly.entity_id
_entity_poly.type
_entity_poly.pdbx_seq_one_letter_code
_entity_poly.pdbx_strand_id
1 'polypeptide(L)'
;MKNRGLIERLDHGPVICAEGFLFEIEKRGYLSSGEFVPMVSLENPNALENLHRDFQHAGSDIVQAFTYNGHREKMRVIGKEDLLEPLNRAALKVAKKVATSPLGDEQNLMAGNISNSNLWKPNDKKSKLEVEKIFREMVDWAVDEGADILIGETFYYAEEAYVALKIMKETDLPTVITVAPYGQSFLRDGVSIIDTCKELEQRGGDVVGMNCHRGPNTMLPHLKEIRKILKCHVAGLPISYRTTEKNPTFFNLPDNNGCICSSPHETTFPTALDPMQCNRYEIGQFAKEAYNLGINYLGICCGANPMLIREVAEAVGLTVPATKYRENLENHYMYGKNKRLLKHIKDYRSKA
;
A
#
# COMPACT_ATOMS: atom_id res chain seq x y z
N MET A 1 15.05 -12.88 19.74
CA MET A 1 13.95 -12.23 19.00
C MET A 1 12.93 -13.29 18.65
N LYS A 2 11.64 -13.06 18.86
CA LYS A 2 10.58 -13.93 18.34
C LYS A 2 10.39 -13.61 16.85
N ASN A 3 10.61 -14.55 15.97
CA ASN A 3 10.34 -14.39 14.53
C ASN A 3 9.00 -15.05 14.21
N ARG A 4 7.90 -14.38 14.54
CA ARG A 4 6.57 -14.84 14.16
C ARG A 4 6.32 -14.59 12.67
N GLY A 5 5.75 -15.59 11.99
CA GLY A 5 5.28 -15.45 10.61
C GLY A 5 4.02 -14.58 10.50
N LEU A 6 3.61 -14.28 9.25
CA LEU A 6 2.46 -13.41 8.97
C LEU A 6 1.19 -13.88 9.69
N ILE A 7 0.83 -15.14 9.53
CA ILE A 7 -0.43 -15.69 10.07
C ILE A 7 -0.42 -15.65 11.60
N GLU A 8 0.68 -16.04 12.24
CA GLU A 8 0.80 -16.00 13.69
C GLU A 8 0.66 -14.55 14.21
N ARG A 9 1.18 -13.54 13.49
CA ARG A 9 0.99 -12.13 13.86
C ARG A 9 -0.47 -11.71 13.77
N LEU A 10 -1.13 -12.04 12.65
CA LEU A 10 -2.53 -11.70 12.39
C LEU A 10 -3.50 -12.37 13.36
N ASP A 11 -3.19 -13.57 13.83
CA ASP A 11 -3.96 -14.27 14.86
C ASP A 11 -3.87 -13.60 16.23
N HIS A 12 -2.80 -12.81 16.48
CA HIS A 12 -2.55 -12.17 17.76
C HIS A 12 -2.80 -10.65 17.77
N GLY A 13 -2.99 -10.03 16.59
CA GLY A 13 -3.21 -8.59 16.50
C GLY A 13 -3.18 -8.02 15.08
N PRO A 14 -3.14 -6.71 14.95
CA PRO A 14 -3.03 -6.06 13.65
C PRO A 14 -1.61 -6.18 13.10
N VAL A 15 -1.51 -6.29 11.78
CA VAL A 15 -0.26 -6.20 11.01
C VAL A 15 -0.35 -4.98 10.09
N ILE A 16 0.66 -4.13 10.14
CA ILE A 16 0.71 -2.88 9.38
C ILE A 16 1.62 -3.04 8.17
N CYS A 17 1.12 -2.64 7.00
CA CYS A 17 1.87 -2.61 5.75
C CYS A 17 1.81 -1.23 5.10
N ALA A 18 2.96 -0.65 4.80
CA ALA A 18 3.06 0.55 3.99
C ALA A 18 3.32 0.16 2.53
N GLU A 19 2.45 0.61 1.60
CA GLU A 19 2.59 0.32 0.16
C GLU A 19 2.95 1.57 -0.67
N GLY A 20 2.69 2.72 -0.34
CA GLY A 20 2.68 3.96 -1.14
C GLY A 20 4.00 4.47 -1.73
N PHE A 21 4.89 3.60 -2.19
CA PHE A 21 6.24 3.96 -2.66
C PHE A 21 6.25 4.91 -3.86
N LEU A 22 5.40 4.69 -4.88
CA LEU A 22 5.41 5.44 -6.13
C LEU A 22 5.36 6.95 -5.91
N PHE A 23 4.32 7.43 -5.23
CA PHE A 23 4.13 8.86 -5.01
C PHE A 23 5.11 9.45 -3.99
N GLU A 24 5.52 8.66 -2.98
CA GLU A 24 6.47 9.16 -2.00
C GLU A 24 7.89 9.29 -2.59
N ILE A 25 8.32 8.36 -3.43
CA ILE A 25 9.60 8.42 -4.14
C ILE A 25 9.56 9.50 -5.23
N GLU A 26 8.43 9.70 -5.91
CA GLU A 26 8.23 10.79 -6.86
C GLU A 26 8.35 12.15 -6.16
N LYS A 27 7.64 12.36 -5.04
CA LYS A 27 7.72 13.60 -4.25
C LYS A 27 9.11 13.89 -3.69
N ARG A 28 9.91 12.86 -3.47
CA ARG A 28 11.33 12.98 -3.08
C ARG A 28 12.26 13.26 -4.27
N GLY A 29 11.74 13.27 -5.51
CA GLY A 29 12.52 13.55 -6.72
C GLY A 29 13.36 12.39 -7.24
N TYR A 30 13.01 11.13 -6.91
CA TYR A 30 13.72 9.93 -7.35
C TYR A 30 12.93 9.04 -8.30
N LEU A 31 11.77 9.50 -8.75
CA LEU A 31 10.93 8.80 -9.72
C LEU A 31 10.13 9.83 -10.53
N SER A 32 9.97 9.60 -11.82
CA SER A 32 9.17 10.48 -12.69
C SER A 32 7.71 10.00 -12.73
N SER A 33 6.79 10.94 -12.59
CA SER A 33 5.38 10.70 -12.93
C SER A 33 5.24 10.48 -14.43
N GLY A 34 4.84 9.28 -14.81
CA GLY A 34 4.71 8.87 -16.21
C GLY A 34 4.74 7.35 -16.30
N GLU A 35 5.89 6.80 -16.54
CA GLU A 35 6.07 5.35 -16.66
C GLU A 35 5.85 4.63 -15.33
N PHE A 36 6.17 5.27 -14.22
CA PHE A 36 6.08 4.72 -12.87
C PHE A 36 6.83 3.39 -12.70
N VAL A 37 7.99 3.26 -13.34
CA VAL A 37 8.86 2.09 -13.21
C VAL A 37 9.84 2.32 -12.05
N PRO A 38 10.08 1.34 -11.15
CA PRO A 38 10.86 1.52 -9.93
C PRO A 38 12.38 1.55 -10.15
N MET A 39 12.85 2.36 -11.11
CA MET A 39 14.29 2.52 -11.46
C MET A 39 15.12 3.00 -10.27
N VAL A 40 14.52 3.65 -9.29
CA VAL A 40 15.17 4.08 -8.04
C VAL A 40 15.90 2.94 -7.34
N SER A 41 15.46 1.70 -7.49
CA SER A 41 16.09 0.53 -6.89
C SER A 41 17.51 0.30 -7.40
N LEU A 42 17.78 0.69 -8.65
CA LEU A 42 19.12 0.64 -9.27
C LEU A 42 19.84 1.98 -9.18
N GLU A 43 19.14 3.07 -9.45
CA GLU A 43 19.76 4.40 -9.60
C GLU A 43 20.06 5.05 -8.25
N ASN A 44 19.17 4.86 -7.26
CA ASN A 44 19.26 5.49 -5.94
C ASN A 44 18.80 4.54 -4.81
N PRO A 45 19.40 3.37 -4.62
CA PRO A 45 18.95 2.36 -3.65
C PRO A 45 18.90 2.90 -2.21
N ASN A 46 19.76 3.86 -1.87
CA ASN A 46 19.75 4.49 -0.54
C ASN A 46 18.48 5.33 -0.30
N ALA A 47 17.92 5.95 -1.32
CA ALA A 47 16.66 6.69 -1.20
C ALA A 47 15.49 5.73 -0.89
N LEU A 48 15.48 4.57 -1.53
CA LEU A 48 14.51 3.52 -1.26
C LEU A 48 14.72 2.90 0.13
N GLU A 49 15.96 2.60 0.52
CA GLU A 49 16.28 2.10 1.87
C GLU A 49 15.80 3.06 2.96
N ASN A 50 16.05 4.35 2.80
CA ASN A 50 15.62 5.37 3.76
C ASN A 50 14.10 5.40 3.89
N LEU A 51 13.34 5.29 2.79
CA LEU A 51 11.88 5.25 2.84
C LEU A 51 11.36 3.99 3.57
N HIS A 52 11.96 2.82 3.32
CA HIS A 52 11.63 1.60 4.08
C HIS A 52 11.87 1.79 5.58
N ARG A 53 13.01 2.40 5.97
CA ARG A 53 13.32 2.69 7.38
C ARG A 53 12.35 3.71 8.00
N ASP A 54 11.93 4.72 7.25
CA ASP A 54 10.93 5.68 7.69
C ASP A 54 9.59 4.98 7.97
N PHE A 55 9.15 4.08 7.10
CA PHE A 55 7.93 3.29 7.31
C PHE A 55 8.08 2.29 8.47
N GLN A 56 9.23 1.63 8.61
CA GLN A 56 9.53 0.77 9.75
C GLN A 56 9.47 1.55 11.08
N HIS A 57 10.08 2.74 11.12
CA HIS A 57 10.04 3.64 12.28
C HIS A 57 8.61 4.08 12.62
N ALA A 58 7.76 4.24 11.59
CA ALA A 58 6.35 4.59 11.73
C ALA A 58 5.46 3.40 12.13
N GLY A 59 5.97 2.18 12.12
CA GLY A 59 5.28 0.98 12.60
C GLY A 59 4.80 0.02 11.50
N SER A 60 5.36 0.09 10.29
CA SER A 60 5.14 -0.95 9.30
C SER A 60 5.81 -2.25 9.74
N ASP A 61 5.04 -3.34 9.87
CA ASP A 61 5.53 -4.69 10.17
C ASP A 61 6.11 -5.36 8.94
N ILE A 62 5.63 -4.96 7.77
CA ILE A 62 6.01 -5.49 6.47
C ILE A 62 6.95 -4.52 5.77
N VAL A 63 8.05 -5.04 5.24
CA VAL A 63 8.93 -4.33 4.31
C VAL A 63 8.70 -4.91 2.92
N GLN A 64 7.80 -4.28 2.18
CA GLN A 64 7.42 -4.72 0.84
C GLN A 64 8.45 -4.26 -0.17
N ALA A 65 9.04 -5.18 -0.93
CA ALA A 65 9.98 -4.83 -2.00
C ALA A 65 9.28 -3.94 -3.04
N PHE A 66 9.92 -2.85 -3.42
CA PHE A 66 9.37 -1.92 -4.41
C PHE A 66 9.57 -2.47 -5.82
N THR A 67 8.82 -3.51 -6.16
CA THR A 67 8.78 -4.16 -7.47
C THR A 67 7.47 -3.90 -8.24
N TYR A 68 6.58 -3.07 -7.70
CA TYR A 68 5.38 -2.63 -8.40
C TYR A 68 5.73 -2.01 -9.77
N ASN A 69 5.08 -2.46 -10.85
CA ASN A 69 5.45 -2.12 -12.23
C ASN A 69 6.87 -2.57 -12.68
N GLY A 70 7.62 -3.27 -11.86
CA GLY A 70 8.92 -3.84 -12.22
C GLY A 70 8.78 -5.15 -13.00
N HIS A 71 7.85 -5.21 -13.97
CA HIS A 71 7.57 -6.41 -14.75
C HIS A 71 7.91 -6.21 -16.23
N ARG A 72 8.04 -7.33 -16.96
CA ARG A 72 8.55 -7.38 -18.33
C ARG A 72 7.88 -6.39 -19.29
N GLU A 73 6.56 -6.26 -19.24
CA GLU A 73 5.84 -5.35 -20.14
C GLU A 73 6.18 -3.87 -19.88
N LYS A 74 6.26 -3.46 -18.62
CA LYS A 74 6.66 -2.09 -18.29
C LYS A 74 8.09 -1.78 -18.71
N MET A 75 9.01 -2.73 -18.49
CA MET A 75 10.41 -2.58 -18.91
C MET A 75 10.51 -2.53 -20.44
N ARG A 76 9.71 -3.32 -21.15
CA ARG A 76 9.63 -3.28 -22.64
C ARG A 76 9.16 -1.91 -23.13
N VAL A 77 8.14 -1.33 -22.50
CA VAL A 77 7.60 -0.01 -22.89
C VAL A 77 8.64 1.09 -22.78
N ILE A 78 9.52 1.01 -21.79
CA ILE A 78 10.61 2.00 -21.59
C ILE A 78 11.94 1.60 -22.26
N GLY A 79 11.97 0.45 -22.97
CA GLY A 79 13.18 -0.03 -23.69
C GLY A 79 14.35 -0.43 -22.77
N LYS A 80 14.04 -0.95 -21.58
CA LYS A 80 15.06 -1.35 -20.56
C LYS A 80 14.86 -2.79 -20.08
N GLU A 81 14.50 -3.71 -20.98
CA GLU A 81 14.19 -5.11 -20.65
C GLU A 81 15.40 -5.86 -20.06
N ASP A 82 16.61 -5.48 -20.44
CA ASP A 82 17.86 -6.00 -19.91
C ASP A 82 18.09 -5.69 -18.42
N LEU A 83 17.40 -4.67 -17.90
CA LEU A 83 17.47 -4.29 -16.49
C LEU A 83 16.35 -4.92 -15.65
N LEU A 84 15.47 -5.75 -16.21
CA LEU A 84 14.31 -6.33 -15.53
C LEU A 84 14.70 -7.11 -14.25
N GLU A 85 15.54 -8.14 -14.38
CA GLU A 85 15.99 -8.93 -13.24
C GLU A 85 16.89 -8.13 -12.29
N PRO A 86 17.91 -7.38 -12.77
CA PRO A 86 18.70 -6.52 -11.89
C PRO A 86 17.89 -5.57 -11.02
N LEU A 87 16.84 -4.94 -11.58
CA LEU A 87 15.95 -4.02 -10.89
C LEU A 87 15.18 -4.73 -9.77
N ASN A 88 14.54 -5.86 -10.08
CA ASN A 88 13.77 -6.62 -9.11
C ASN A 88 14.65 -7.12 -7.97
N ARG A 89 15.80 -7.73 -8.29
CA ARG A 89 16.74 -8.21 -7.27
C ARG A 89 17.31 -7.09 -6.40
N ALA A 90 17.58 -5.92 -6.97
CA ALA A 90 18.01 -4.76 -6.19
C ALA A 90 16.93 -4.31 -5.19
N ALA A 91 15.67 -4.20 -5.62
CA ALA A 91 14.55 -3.85 -4.74
C ALA A 91 14.36 -4.87 -3.61
N LEU A 92 14.41 -6.16 -3.93
CA LEU A 92 14.30 -7.26 -2.97
C LEU A 92 15.43 -7.25 -1.94
N LYS A 93 16.67 -7.04 -2.37
CA LYS A 93 17.85 -6.93 -1.49
C LYS A 93 17.75 -5.74 -0.53
N VAL A 94 17.29 -4.59 -1.02
CA VAL A 94 17.06 -3.41 -0.17
C VAL A 94 15.99 -3.71 0.89
N ALA A 95 14.87 -4.31 0.49
CA ALA A 95 13.82 -4.70 1.42
C ALA A 95 14.32 -5.71 2.46
N LYS A 96 15.06 -6.75 2.03
CA LYS A 96 15.64 -7.76 2.94
C LYS A 96 16.60 -7.13 3.96
N LYS A 97 17.47 -6.23 3.50
CA LYS A 97 18.40 -5.49 4.37
C LYS A 97 17.69 -4.73 5.47
N VAL A 98 16.57 -4.06 5.16
CA VAL A 98 15.79 -3.32 6.15
C VAL A 98 15.02 -4.27 7.06
N ALA A 99 14.34 -5.27 6.52
CA ALA A 99 13.56 -6.23 7.29
C ALA A 99 14.40 -6.97 8.34
N THR A 100 15.65 -7.31 7.99
CA THR A 100 16.59 -7.98 8.92
C THR A 100 17.31 -7.04 9.89
N SER A 101 17.02 -5.75 9.85
CA SER A 101 17.58 -4.72 10.76
C SER A 101 16.44 -4.03 11.53
N PRO A 102 15.75 -4.73 12.44
CA PRO A 102 14.56 -4.20 13.12
C PRO A 102 14.89 -3.04 14.07
N LEU A 103 13.92 -2.14 14.26
CA LEU A 103 13.99 -1.06 15.25
C LEU A 103 13.37 -1.45 16.60
N GLY A 104 12.80 -2.63 16.71
CA GLY A 104 12.16 -3.19 17.91
C GLY A 104 12.62 -4.61 18.19
N ASP A 105 11.85 -5.30 19.04
CA ASP A 105 12.19 -6.66 19.53
C ASP A 105 11.85 -7.76 18.51
N GLU A 106 11.05 -7.46 17.51
CA GLU A 106 10.61 -8.39 16.46
C GLU A 106 11.13 -7.96 15.09
N GLN A 107 11.61 -8.92 14.31
CA GLN A 107 12.07 -8.68 12.95
C GLN A 107 10.86 -8.39 12.04
N ASN A 108 10.99 -7.42 11.12
CA ASN A 108 9.99 -7.20 10.10
C ASN A 108 9.95 -8.36 9.10
N LEU A 109 8.80 -8.56 8.45
CA LEU A 109 8.66 -9.53 7.38
C LEU A 109 8.99 -8.87 6.04
N MET A 110 9.85 -9.49 5.26
CA MET A 110 10.17 -9.05 3.90
C MET A 110 9.15 -9.64 2.93
N ALA A 111 8.47 -8.78 2.18
CA ALA A 111 7.50 -9.20 1.19
C ALA A 111 8.04 -9.08 -0.24
N GLY A 112 7.96 -10.18 -1.01
CA GLY A 112 8.01 -10.12 -2.46
C GLY A 112 6.69 -9.59 -3.00
N ASN A 113 6.75 -8.67 -3.97
CA ASN A 113 5.55 -8.02 -4.51
C ASN A 113 5.38 -8.32 -5.99
N ILE A 114 4.17 -8.72 -6.38
CA ILE A 114 3.68 -8.77 -7.76
C ILE A 114 2.44 -7.88 -7.89
N SER A 115 2.31 -7.24 -9.03
CA SER A 115 1.18 -6.36 -9.35
C SER A 115 0.47 -6.80 -10.62
N ASN A 116 -0.64 -6.15 -10.94
CA ASN A 116 -1.30 -6.35 -12.24
C ASN A 116 -0.30 -6.21 -13.40
N SER A 117 -0.44 -7.06 -14.42
CA SER A 117 0.54 -7.17 -15.51
C SER A 117 0.42 -6.09 -16.60
N ASN A 118 -0.72 -5.40 -16.67
CA ASN A 118 -1.13 -4.54 -17.78
C ASN A 118 -1.26 -5.25 -19.14
N LEU A 119 -1.11 -6.57 -19.19
CA LEU A 119 -1.23 -7.41 -20.39
C LEU A 119 -2.48 -8.26 -20.41
N TRP A 120 -3.13 -8.42 -19.26
CA TRP A 120 -4.30 -9.29 -19.17
C TRP A 120 -5.41 -8.88 -20.12
N LYS A 121 -5.87 -9.86 -20.92
CA LYS A 121 -7.03 -9.74 -21.79
C LYS A 121 -7.99 -10.90 -21.51
N PRO A 122 -9.23 -10.62 -21.09
CA PRO A 122 -10.23 -11.66 -20.91
C PRO A 122 -10.37 -12.54 -22.16
N ASN A 123 -10.47 -13.86 -21.96
CA ASN A 123 -10.64 -14.87 -23.01
C ASN A 123 -9.45 -15.01 -24.00
N ASP A 124 -8.33 -14.38 -23.76
CA ASP A 124 -7.12 -14.50 -24.60
C ASP A 124 -6.11 -15.45 -23.93
N LYS A 125 -5.99 -16.69 -24.48
CA LYS A 125 -5.06 -17.70 -23.97
C LYS A 125 -3.59 -17.26 -24.05
N LYS A 126 -3.22 -16.48 -25.08
CA LYS A 126 -1.85 -16.00 -25.25
C LYS A 126 -1.50 -15.01 -24.15
N SER A 127 -2.38 -14.03 -23.92
CA SER A 127 -2.26 -13.08 -22.81
C SER A 127 -2.09 -13.79 -21.47
N LYS A 128 -2.93 -14.80 -21.17
CA LYS A 128 -2.83 -15.59 -19.96
C LYS A 128 -1.47 -16.26 -19.79
N LEU A 129 -0.94 -16.90 -20.81
CA LEU A 129 0.37 -17.56 -20.76
C LEU A 129 1.52 -16.57 -20.57
N GLU A 130 1.43 -15.36 -21.14
CA GLU A 130 2.42 -14.31 -20.94
C GLU A 130 2.38 -13.78 -19.51
N VAL A 131 1.18 -13.56 -18.97
CA VAL A 131 0.99 -13.11 -17.58
C VAL A 131 1.48 -14.17 -16.57
N GLU A 132 1.19 -15.45 -16.81
CA GLU A 132 1.72 -16.54 -15.98
C GLU A 132 3.25 -16.54 -15.93
N LYS A 133 3.93 -16.27 -17.05
CA LYS A 133 5.41 -16.16 -17.10
C LYS A 133 5.92 -14.98 -16.27
N ILE A 134 5.28 -13.80 -16.44
CA ILE A 134 5.65 -12.59 -15.70
C ILE A 134 5.55 -12.83 -14.19
N PHE A 135 4.44 -13.37 -13.73
CA PHE A 135 4.23 -13.60 -12.30
C PHE A 135 5.21 -14.64 -11.75
N ARG A 136 5.49 -15.70 -12.50
CA ARG A 136 6.47 -16.72 -12.12
C ARG A 136 7.87 -16.14 -11.97
N GLU A 137 8.35 -15.35 -12.93
CA GLU A 137 9.65 -14.66 -12.83
C GLU A 137 9.75 -13.84 -11.55
N MET A 138 8.73 -13.02 -11.25
CA MET A 138 8.74 -12.16 -10.07
C MET A 138 8.66 -12.94 -8.75
N VAL A 139 7.88 -14.02 -8.70
CA VAL A 139 7.79 -14.92 -7.54
C VAL A 139 9.11 -15.65 -7.33
N ASP A 140 9.71 -16.20 -8.40
CA ASP A 140 10.98 -16.92 -8.31
C ASP A 140 12.09 -16.01 -7.76
N TRP A 141 12.22 -14.78 -8.25
CA TRP A 141 13.19 -13.82 -7.69
C TRP A 141 12.91 -13.46 -6.24
N ALA A 142 11.64 -13.32 -5.85
CA ALA A 142 11.28 -13.03 -4.46
C ALA A 142 11.67 -14.18 -3.52
N VAL A 143 11.43 -15.43 -3.94
CA VAL A 143 11.82 -16.63 -3.20
C VAL A 143 13.34 -16.74 -3.11
N ASP A 144 14.06 -16.56 -4.22
CA ASP A 144 15.52 -16.61 -4.28
C ASP A 144 16.18 -15.60 -3.32
N GLU A 145 15.62 -14.38 -3.22
CA GLU A 145 16.13 -13.34 -2.32
C GLU A 145 15.59 -13.48 -0.88
N GLY A 146 14.86 -14.55 -0.62
CA GLY A 146 14.42 -14.97 0.72
C GLY A 146 13.25 -14.16 1.27
N ALA A 147 12.21 -13.96 0.47
CA ALA A 147 10.96 -13.38 0.94
C ALA A 147 10.34 -14.22 2.06
N ASP A 148 9.74 -13.56 3.04
CA ASP A 148 9.01 -14.21 4.14
C ASP A 148 7.52 -14.38 3.79
N ILE A 149 6.99 -13.55 2.88
CA ILE A 149 5.62 -13.54 2.37
C ILE A 149 5.58 -13.07 0.91
N LEU A 150 4.48 -13.36 0.23
CA LEU A 150 4.20 -12.84 -1.10
C LEU A 150 2.96 -11.93 -1.08
N ILE A 151 3.06 -10.77 -1.72
CA ILE A 151 1.95 -9.83 -1.91
C ILE A 151 1.63 -9.75 -3.39
N GLY A 152 0.38 -10.08 -3.75
CA GLY A 152 -0.19 -9.80 -5.06
C GLY A 152 -1.19 -8.66 -4.93
N GLU A 153 -0.93 -7.51 -5.55
CA GLU A 153 -1.71 -6.31 -5.29
C GLU A 153 -2.31 -5.66 -6.54
N THR A 154 -3.38 -4.91 -6.31
CA THR A 154 -3.96 -3.96 -7.28
C THR A 154 -4.45 -4.65 -8.56
N PHE A 155 -5.06 -5.82 -8.44
CA PHE A 155 -5.62 -6.52 -9.59
C PHE A 155 -6.95 -5.91 -10.04
N TYR A 156 -7.07 -5.68 -11.36
CA TYR A 156 -8.26 -5.10 -11.99
C TYR A 156 -9.20 -6.14 -12.56
N TYR A 157 -8.72 -7.37 -12.74
CA TYR A 157 -9.45 -8.50 -13.26
C TYR A 157 -9.42 -9.65 -12.25
N ALA A 158 -10.55 -10.27 -12.00
CA ALA A 158 -10.65 -11.41 -11.07
C ALA A 158 -9.79 -12.58 -11.56
N GLU A 159 -9.89 -12.91 -12.82
CA GLU A 159 -9.14 -14.01 -13.42
C GLU A 159 -7.61 -13.78 -13.37
N GLU A 160 -7.14 -12.54 -13.51
CA GLU A 160 -5.71 -12.20 -13.36
C GLU A 160 -5.24 -12.42 -11.91
N ALA A 161 -6.05 -12.01 -10.93
CA ALA A 161 -5.77 -12.25 -9.51
C ALA A 161 -5.74 -13.76 -9.19
N TYR A 162 -6.63 -14.56 -9.79
CA TYR A 162 -6.63 -16.02 -9.61
C TYR A 162 -5.37 -16.67 -10.17
N VAL A 163 -4.87 -16.18 -11.31
CA VAL A 163 -3.61 -16.65 -11.90
C VAL A 163 -2.43 -16.29 -11.00
N ALA A 164 -2.39 -15.06 -10.49
CA ALA A 164 -1.35 -14.63 -9.56
C ALA A 164 -1.33 -15.49 -8.32
N LEU A 165 -2.49 -15.66 -7.66
CA LEU A 165 -2.58 -16.47 -6.45
C LEU A 165 -2.17 -17.94 -6.70
N LYS A 166 -2.59 -18.53 -7.83
CA LYS A 166 -2.17 -19.89 -8.20
C LYS A 166 -0.65 -20.03 -8.21
N ILE A 167 0.06 -19.08 -8.81
CA ILE A 167 1.53 -19.09 -8.89
C ILE A 167 2.16 -18.87 -7.51
N MET A 168 1.64 -17.91 -6.75
CA MET A 168 2.11 -17.67 -5.37
C MET A 168 1.97 -18.91 -4.49
N LYS A 169 0.88 -19.66 -4.64
CA LYS A 169 0.62 -20.93 -3.90
C LYS A 169 1.42 -22.14 -4.38
N GLU A 170 2.22 -22.02 -5.43
CA GLU A 170 3.23 -23.03 -5.78
C GLU A 170 4.44 -22.97 -4.83
N THR A 171 4.52 -21.91 -4.01
CA THR A 171 5.48 -21.77 -2.91
C THR A 171 4.82 -22.07 -1.56
N ASP A 172 5.62 -22.32 -0.52
CA ASP A 172 5.13 -22.51 0.86
C ASP A 172 4.95 -21.17 1.61
N LEU A 173 5.13 -20.02 0.94
CA LEU A 173 5.05 -18.72 1.58
C LEU A 173 3.60 -18.29 1.80
N PRO A 174 3.29 -17.62 2.94
CA PRO A 174 2.00 -16.96 3.14
C PRO A 174 1.74 -15.91 2.06
N THR A 175 0.46 -15.80 1.66
CA THR A 175 0.02 -14.95 0.56
C THR A 175 -0.92 -13.85 1.02
N VAL A 176 -0.68 -12.63 0.56
CA VAL A 176 -1.63 -11.52 0.62
C VAL A 176 -2.07 -11.21 -0.80
N ILE A 177 -3.38 -11.19 -1.07
CA ILE A 177 -3.87 -10.87 -2.40
C ILE A 177 -5.00 -9.85 -2.35
N THR A 178 -4.85 -8.76 -3.12
CA THR A 178 -5.78 -7.64 -3.08
C THR A 178 -6.23 -7.21 -4.47
N VAL A 179 -7.49 -6.77 -4.55
CA VAL A 179 -8.11 -6.28 -5.76
C VAL A 179 -8.44 -4.79 -5.66
N ALA A 180 -8.46 -4.12 -6.80
CA ALA A 180 -8.68 -2.68 -6.91
C ALA A 180 -9.74 -2.37 -7.98
N PRO A 181 -11.03 -2.29 -7.63
CA PRO A 181 -12.07 -1.95 -8.58
C PRO A 181 -11.96 -0.49 -9.03
N TYR A 182 -12.20 -0.26 -10.33
CA TYR A 182 -12.01 1.06 -10.95
C TYR A 182 -13.15 2.04 -10.66
N GLY A 183 -14.36 1.58 -10.58
CA GLY A 183 -15.53 2.47 -10.42
C GLY A 183 -16.51 1.98 -9.38
N GLN A 184 -17.23 0.96 -9.70
CA GLN A 184 -18.28 0.37 -8.86
C GLN A 184 -17.80 -0.87 -8.11
N SER A 185 -18.72 -1.74 -7.72
CA SER A 185 -18.42 -2.95 -6.94
C SER A 185 -17.97 -4.14 -7.80
N PHE A 186 -17.54 -3.89 -9.04
CA PHE A 186 -17.14 -4.91 -10.01
C PHE A 186 -15.73 -4.65 -10.52
N LEU A 187 -15.00 -5.72 -10.81
CA LEU A 187 -13.75 -5.68 -11.54
C LEU A 187 -14.01 -5.56 -13.06
N ARG A 188 -12.96 -5.36 -13.85
CA ARG A 188 -13.08 -5.10 -15.30
C ARG A 188 -13.64 -6.27 -16.11
N ASP A 189 -13.58 -7.48 -15.61
CA ASP A 189 -14.20 -8.69 -16.16
C ASP A 189 -15.66 -8.89 -15.73
N GLY A 190 -16.23 -7.92 -15.01
CA GLY A 190 -17.63 -7.94 -14.56
C GLY A 190 -17.90 -8.81 -13.35
N VAL A 191 -16.87 -9.38 -12.72
CA VAL A 191 -17.00 -10.15 -11.49
C VAL A 191 -17.09 -9.19 -10.32
N SER A 192 -17.99 -9.46 -9.37
CA SER A 192 -18.11 -8.62 -8.17
C SER A 192 -16.88 -8.75 -7.28
N ILE A 193 -16.56 -7.68 -6.53
CA ILE A 193 -15.48 -7.72 -5.53
C ILE A 193 -15.73 -8.85 -4.53
N ILE A 194 -16.96 -9.03 -4.10
CA ILE A 194 -17.37 -10.02 -3.12
C ILE A 194 -17.12 -11.45 -3.64
N ASP A 195 -17.57 -11.74 -4.86
CA ASP A 195 -17.37 -13.06 -5.46
C ASP A 195 -15.89 -13.31 -5.74
N THR A 196 -15.15 -12.29 -6.17
CA THR A 196 -13.70 -12.38 -6.37
C THR A 196 -12.98 -12.73 -5.08
N CYS A 197 -13.24 -12.01 -3.99
CA CYS A 197 -12.61 -12.26 -2.70
C CYS A 197 -12.97 -13.66 -2.16
N LYS A 198 -14.21 -14.09 -2.31
CA LYS A 198 -14.65 -15.43 -1.92
C LYS A 198 -13.91 -16.53 -2.70
N GLU A 199 -13.78 -16.36 -4.00
CA GLU A 199 -13.05 -17.30 -4.85
C GLU A 199 -11.54 -17.32 -4.51
N LEU A 200 -10.93 -16.15 -4.22
CA LEU A 200 -9.53 -16.08 -3.77
C LEU A 200 -9.32 -16.83 -2.46
N GLU A 201 -10.23 -16.70 -1.49
CA GLU A 201 -10.19 -17.50 -0.26
C GLU A 201 -10.29 -19.01 -0.56
N GLN A 202 -11.24 -19.42 -1.40
CA GLN A 202 -11.45 -20.84 -1.78
C GLN A 202 -10.22 -21.43 -2.47
N ARG A 203 -9.46 -20.61 -3.18
CA ARG A 203 -8.18 -21.01 -3.82
C ARG A 203 -7.00 -20.97 -2.86
N GLY A 204 -7.23 -20.71 -1.58
CA GLY A 204 -6.21 -20.76 -0.52
C GLY A 204 -5.45 -19.48 -0.28
N GLY A 205 -6.00 -18.33 -0.64
CA GLY A 205 -5.46 -17.02 -0.21
C GLY A 205 -5.49 -16.89 1.30
N ASP A 206 -4.34 -16.60 1.91
CA ASP A 206 -4.22 -16.53 3.37
C ASP A 206 -4.75 -15.19 3.91
N VAL A 207 -4.49 -14.12 3.17
CA VAL A 207 -5.02 -12.77 3.42
C VAL A 207 -5.62 -12.25 2.11
N VAL A 208 -6.90 -11.90 2.12
CA VAL A 208 -7.63 -11.47 0.93
C VAL A 208 -8.31 -10.12 1.19
N GLY A 209 -8.32 -9.20 0.22
CA GLY A 209 -8.99 -7.93 0.44
C GLY A 209 -8.85 -6.92 -0.68
N MET A 210 -8.76 -5.66 -0.28
CA MET A 210 -8.70 -4.54 -1.22
C MET A 210 -7.52 -3.63 -0.91
N ASN A 211 -6.88 -3.13 -1.95
CA ASN A 211 -5.94 -2.02 -1.84
C ASN A 211 -6.17 -0.98 -2.94
N CYS A 212 -5.56 0.18 -2.78
CA CYS A 212 -5.49 1.26 -3.78
C CYS A 212 -6.84 1.76 -4.31
N HIS A 213 -6.80 2.69 -5.27
CA HIS A 213 -7.89 3.36 -5.99
C HIS A 213 -8.88 4.14 -5.12
N ARG A 214 -9.38 3.55 -4.03
CA ARG A 214 -10.41 4.12 -3.16
C ARG A 214 -9.81 4.70 -1.90
N GLY A 215 -10.31 5.86 -1.49
CA GLY A 215 -9.99 6.43 -0.18
C GLY A 215 -10.75 5.72 0.95
N PRO A 216 -10.45 6.09 2.21
CA PRO A 216 -11.02 5.46 3.39
C PRO A 216 -12.54 5.30 3.35
N ASN A 217 -13.25 6.39 3.08
CA ASN A 217 -14.73 6.41 3.13
C ASN A 217 -15.40 5.55 2.06
N THR A 218 -14.78 5.41 0.89
CA THR A 218 -15.34 4.63 -0.22
C THR A 218 -14.84 3.19 -0.27
N MET A 219 -13.79 2.85 0.47
CA MET A 219 -13.31 1.48 0.63
C MET A 219 -14.00 0.75 1.79
N LEU A 220 -14.17 1.39 2.93
CA LEU A 220 -14.68 0.77 4.16
C LEU A 220 -16.03 0.04 4.01
N PRO A 221 -17.02 0.56 3.25
CA PRO A 221 -18.27 -0.17 3.00
C PRO A 221 -18.05 -1.54 2.33
N HIS A 222 -17.16 -1.63 1.36
CA HIS A 222 -16.81 -2.89 0.70
C HIS A 222 -16.09 -3.85 1.64
N LEU A 223 -15.13 -3.36 2.42
CA LEU A 223 -14.41 -4.16 3.40
C LEU A 223 -15.36 -4.77 4.44
N LYS A 224 -16.39 -4.01 4.85
CA LYS A 224 -17.43 -4.50 5.76
C LYS A 224 -18.18 -5.70 5.18
N GLU A 225 -18.53 -5.65 3.91
CA GLU A 225 -19.21 -6.77 3.24
C GLU A 225 -18.27 -7.96 3.02
N ILE A 226 -17.03 -7.71 2.62
CA ILE A 226 -15.98 -8.74 2.48
C ILE A 226 -15.78 -9.47 3.82
N ARG A 227 -15.66 -8.75 4.94
CA ARG A 227 -15.42 -9.38 6.25
C ARG A 227 -16.55 -10.30 6.70
N LYS A 228 -17.80 -10.02 6.30
CA LYS A 228 -18.95 -10.86 6.65
C LYS A 228 -18.90 -12.25 6.02
N ILE A 229 -18.25 -12.39 4.88
CA ILE A 229 -18.27 -13.62 4.08
C ILE A 229 -16.99 -14.44 4.16
N LEU A 230 -15.84 -13.80 4.36
CA LEU A 230 -14.55 -14.48 4.42
C LEU A 230 -14.27 -15.02 5.83
N LYS A 231 -13.57 -16.13 5.89
CA LYS A 231 -13.03 -16.72 7.13
C LYS A 231 -11.54 -16.40 7.32
N CYS A 232 -10.81 -16.26 6.20
CA CYS A 232 -9.40 -15.87 6.20
C CYS A 232 -9.21 -14.44 6.73
N HIS A 233 -7.98 -14.03 6.91
CA HIS A 233 -7.64 -12.66 7.26
C HIS A 233 -8.01 -11.70 6.13
N VAL A 234 -8.44 -10.47 6.48
CA VAL A 234 -8.85 -9.47 5.49
C VAL A 234 -7.87 -8.31 5.48
N ALA A 235 -7.49 -7.90 4.26
CA ALA A 235 -6.64 -6.76 3.99
C ALA A 235 -7.46 -5.52 3.60
N GLY A 236 -7.09 -4.36 4.17
CA GLY A 236 -7.67 -3.07 3.82
C GLY A 236 -6.60 -1.96 3.74
N LEU A 237 -6.22 -1.54 2.52
CA LEU A 237 -5.17 -0.55 2.29
C LEU A 237 -5.67 0.53 1.32
N PRO A 238 -6.47 1.52 1.80
CA PRO A 238 -6.95 2.60 0.95
C PRO A 238 -5.80 3.50 0.47
N ILE A 239 -6.10 4.30 -0.55
CA ILE A 239 -5.27 5.48 -0.85
C ILE A 239 -5.48 6.54 0.24
N SER A 240 -4.53 7.44 0.39
CA SER A 240 -4.62 8.51 1.39
C SER A 240 -5.44 9.73 0.94
N TYR A 241 -6.24 9.63 -0.11
CA TYR A 241 -6.99 10.75 -0.67
C TYR A 241 -8.49 10.64 -0.42
N ARG A 242 -9.16 11.78 -0.23
CA ARG A 242 -10.61 11.85 -0.07
C ARG A 242 -11.30 11.53 -1.38
N THR A 243 -12.06 10.46 -1.38
CA THR A 243 -12.94 10.07 -2.48
C THR A 243 -14.40 10.11 -2.05
N THR A 244 -15.31 10.17 -3.00
CA THR A 244 -16.76 10.26 -2.76
C THR A 244 -17.50 9.21 -3.58
N GLU A 245 -18.76 8.94 -3.29
CA GLU A 245 -19.56 8.02 -4.10
C GLU A 245 -19.62 8.42 -5.57
N LYS A 246 -19.62 9.73 -5.86
CA LYS A 246 -19.60 10.26 -7.23
C LYS A 246 -18.24 10.06 -7.90
N ASN A 247 -17.16 10.23 -7.15
CA ASN A 247 -15.78 10.05 -7.61
C ASN A 247 -15.09 9.05 -6.67
N PRO A 248 -15.37 7.75 -6.84
CA PRO A 248 -14.97 6.74 -5.86
C PRO A 248 -13.49 6.37 -5.91
N THR A 249 -12.78 6.82 -6.94
CA THR A 249 -11.35 6.57 -7.13
C THR A 249 -10.58 7.87 -7.32
N PHE A 250 -9.28 7.87 -7.02
CA PHE A 250 -8.44 9.07 -7.15
C PHE A 250 -8.18 9.50 -8.60
N PHE A 251 -8.44 8.63 -9.58
CA PHE A 251 -8.27 8.97 -11.00
C PHE A 251 -9.21 10.07 -11.48
N ASN A 252 -10.38 10.19 -10.87
CA ASN A 252 -11.46 11.07 -11.29
C ASN A 252 -11.72 12.21 -10.29
N LEU A 253 -10.80 12.47 -9.37
CA LEU A 253 -10.95 13.57 -8.44
C LEU A 253 -10.83 14.91 -9.19
N PRO A 254 -11.87 15.76 -9.17
CA PRO A 254 -11.86 17.00 -9.92
C PRO A 254 -10.93 18.04 -9.27
N ASP A 255 -10.34 18.88 -10.07
CA ASP A 255 -9.68 20.09 -9.60
C ASP A 255 -10.73 21.20 -9.36
N ASN A 256 -11.30 21.20 -8.18
CA ASN A 256 -12.33 22.17 -7.80
C ASN A 256 -11.79 23.61 -7.64
N ASN A 257 -10.49 23.79 -7.65
CA ASN A 257 -9.86 25.11 -7.45
C ASN A 257 -9.44 25.77 -8.78
N GLY A 258 -9.69 25.13 -9.93
CA GLY A 258 -9.33 25.67 -11.24
C GLY A 258 -7.84 25.86 -11.42
N CYS A 259 -7.03 25.07 -10.73
CA CYS A 259 -5.59 25.07 -10.95
C CYS A 259 -5.30 24.48 -12.32
N ILE A 260 -4.96 25.32 -13.27
CA ILE A 260 -4.55 24.97 -14.63
C ILE A 260 -3.30 24.06 -14.65
N CYS A 261 -2.64 23.88 -13.51
CA CYS A 261 -1.51 22.97 -13.31
C CYS A 261 -1.91 21.50 -13.21
N SER A 262 -3.19 21.23 -13.02
CA SER A 262 -3.72 19.87 -13.08
C SER A 262 -3.77 19.35 -14.51
N SER A 263 -3.86 18.03 -14.64
CA SER A 263 -3.80 17.31 -15.91
C SER A 263 -4.68 17.95 -16.99
N PRO A 264 -4.37 17.76 -18.28
CA PRO A 264 -5.20 18.24 -19.39
C PRO A 264 -6.65 17.71 -19.36
N HIS A 265 -7.00 16.86 -18.40
CA HIS A 265 -8.31 16.28 -18.21
C HIS A 265 -9.11 16.87 -17.05
N GLU A 266 -8.71 18.02 -16.51
CA GLU A 266 -9.38 18.69 -15.38
C GLU A 266 -9.45 17.81 -14.11
N THR A 267 -8.54 16.84 -13.97
CA THR A 267 -8.43 15.96 -12.81
C THR A 267 -7.12 16.17 -12.06
N THR A 268 -7.12 15.92 -10.76
CA THR A 268 -5.93 16.10 -9.91
C THR A 268 -4.90 14.97 -10.06
N PHE A 269 -5.28 13.84 -10.63
CA PHE A 269 -4.37 12.71 -10.85
C PHE A 269 -3.46 12.95 -12.08
N PRO A 270 -2.18 12.60 -12.02
CA PRO A 270 -1.44 12.04 -10.88
C PRO A 270 -0.69 13.08 -10.02
N THR A 271 -0.51 14.32 -10.48
CA THR A 271 0.49 15.25 -9.95
C THR A 271 -0.07 16.36 -9.06
N ALA A 272 -1.38 16.47 -8.90
CA ALA A 272 -2.05 17.53 -8.13
C ALA A 272 -2.99 16.98 -7.04
N LEU A 273 -2.64 15.82 -6.45
CA LEU A 273 -3.48 15.14 -5.47
C LEU A 273 -3.36 15.68 -4.04
N ASP A 274 -2.37 16.53 -3.76
CA ASP A 274 -2.10 17.00 -2.39
C ASP A 274 -3.30 17.69 -1.71
N PRO A 275 -4.11 18.54 -2.38
CA PRO A 275 -5.31 19.13 -1.77
C PRO A 275 -6.37 18.11 -1.35
N MET A 276 -6.35 16.92 -1.95
CA MET A 276 -7.29 15.85 -1.65
C MET A 276 -6.82 14.92 -0.52
N GLN A 277 -5.59 15.10 -0.02
CA GLN A 277 -5.02 14.22 0.99
C GLN A 277 -5.84 14.23 2.28
N CYS A 278 -6.15 13.06 2.81
CA CYS A 278 -6.74 12.88 4.12
C CYS A 278 -5.79 13.38 5.20
N ASN A 279 -6.33 14.01 6.22
CA ASN A 279 -5.54 14.30 7.41
C ASN A 279 -5.36 13.03 8.28
N ARG A 280 -4.47 13.12 9.28
CA ARG A 280 -4.18 11.99 10.16
C ARG A 280 -5.41 11.42 10.88
N TYR A 281 -6.34 12.26 11.28
CA TYR A 281 -7.52 11.83 12.02
C TYR A 281 -8.49 11.02 11.15
N GLU A 282 -8.63 11.38 9.87
CA GLU A 282 -9.44 10.62 8.92
C GLU A 282 -8.85 9.22 8.69
N ILE A 283 -7.53 9.13 8.59
CA ILE A 283 -6.82 7.84 8.45
C ILE A 283 -6.91 7.02 9.75
N GLY A 284 -6.71 7.64 10.91
CA GLY A 284 -6.86 6.97 12.20
C GLY A 284 -8.28 6.45 12.43
N GLN A 285 -9.30 7.22 12.02
CA GLN A 285 -10.70 6.79 12.10
C GLN A 285 -10.96 5.56 11.22
N PHE A 286 -10.50 5.58 9.97
CA PHE A 286 -10.60 4.42 9.08
C PHE A 286 -9.95 3.17 9.70
N ALA A 287 -8.70 3.30 10.18
CA ALA A 287 -7.97 2.17 10.75
C ALA A 287 -8.70 1.58 11.96
N LYS A 288 -9.20 2.43 12.85
CA LYS A 288 -9.97 2.02 14.03
C LYS A 288 -11.27 1.31 13.64
N GLU A 289 -12.01 1.85 12.67
CA GLU A 289 -13.28 1.25 12.22
C GLU A 289 -13.03 -0.09 11.52
N ALA A 290 -12.03 -0.16 10.64
CA ALA A 290 -11.66 -1.40 9.96
C ALA A 290 -11.22 -2.49 10.95
N TYR A 291 -10.37 -2.13 11.92
CA TYR A 291 -9.93 -3.06 12.95
C TYR A 291 -11.08 -3.58 13.83
N ASN A 292 -12.01 -2.71 14.20
CA ASN A 292 -13.21 -3.09 14.95
C ASN A 292 -14.15 -4.03 14.18
N LEU A 293 -14.08 -4.03 12.85
CA LEU A 293 -14.77 -5.00 11.99
C LEU A 293 -14.04 -6.35 11.90
N GLY A 294 -12.85 -6.48 12.49
CA GLY A 294 -12.02 -7.69 12.39
C GLY A 294 -11.14 -7.72 11.13
N ILE A 295 -10.81 -6.56 10.58
CA ILE A 295 -9.84 -6.41 9.49
C ILE A 295 -8.50 -6.07 10.13
N ASN A 296 -7.57 -7.00 10.09
CA ASN A 296 -6.33 -6.91 10.86
C ASN A 296 -5.05 -6.79 10.02
N TYR A 297 -5.11 -6.92 8.69
CA TYR A 297 -4.03 -6.51 7.79
C TYR A 297 -4.36 -5.11 7.25
N LEU A 298 -3.70 -4.11 7.77
CA LEU A 298 -4.03 -2.71 7.55
C LEU A 298 -2.83 -1.92 7.03
N GLY A 299 -3.10 -0.86 6.28
CA GLY A 299 -2.07 0.02 5.79
C GLY A 299 -2.63 1.13 4.92
N ILE A 300 -1.75 1.77 4.19
CA ILE A 300 -2.09 2.79 3.20
C ILE A 300 -1.34 2.47 1.91
N CYS A 301 -2.04 2.48 0.79
CA CYS A 301 -1.47 2.36 -0.53
C CYS A 301 -1.01 3.75 -1.06
N CYS A 302 -1.35 4.12 -2.27
CA CYS A 302 -0.92 5.39 -2.88
C CYS A 302 -1.14 6.60 -1.98
N GLY A 303 -0.11 7.45 -1.87
CA GLY A 303 -0.10 8.63 -1.01
C GLY A 303 0.24 8.33 0.46
N ALA A 304 0.61 7.09 0.81
CA ALA A 304 1.16 6.78 2.12
C ALA A 304 2.41 7.62 2.40
N ASN A 305 2.52 8.07 3.62
CA ASN A 305 3.74 8.67 4.17
C ASN A 305 3.94 8.19 5.62
N PRO A 306 5.12 8.37 6.20
CA PRO A 306 5.42 7.86 7.54
C PRO A 306 4.45 8.35 8.63
N MET A 307 3.98 9.60 8.54
CA MET A 307 2.99 10.13 9.48
C MET A 307 1.68 9.34 9.43
N LEU A 308 1.15 9.07 8.25
CA LEU A 308 -0.12 8.36 8.10
C LEU A 308 0.00 6.88 8.52
N ILE A 309 1.13 6.24 8.25
CA ILE A 309 1.39 4.85 8.72
C ILE A 309 1.42 4.80 10.25
N ARG A 310 2.05 5.79 10.91
CA ARG A 310 2.01 5.89 12.37
C ARG A 310 0.57 6.02 12.88
N GLU A 311 -0.24 6.85 12.24
CA GLU A 311 -1.65 7.02 12.64
C GLU A 311 -2.45 5.73 12.51
N VAL A 312 -2.21 4.92 11.46
CA VAL A 312 -2.82 3.58 11.33
C VAL A 312 -2.41 2.72 12.53
N ALA A 313 -1.12 2.63 12.82
CA ALA A 313 -0.60 1.80 13.90
C ALA A 313 -1.14 2.23 15.28
N GLU A 314 -1.10 3.53 15.59
CA GLU A 314 -1.58 4.06 16.87
C GLU A 314 -3.10 3.92 17.03
N ALA A 315 -3.87 4.07 15.96
CA ALA A 315 -5.32 3.95 16.00
C ALA A 315 -5.82 2.54 16.34
N VAL A 316 -5.01 1.51 16.04
CA VAL A 316 -5.30 0.11 16.40
C VAL A 316 -4.60 -0.33 17.69
N GLY A 317 -4.04 0.61 18.44
CA GLY A 317 -3.49 0.39 19.79
C GLY A 317 -2.01 -0.01 19.83
N LEU A 318 -1.28 0.07 18.73
CA LEU A 318 0.15 -0.21 18.72
C LEU A 318 0.97 0.98 19.24
N THR A 319 2.07 0.67 19.90
CA THR A 319 3.10 1.65 20.27
C THR A 319 4.32 1.39 19.40
N VAL A 320 4.66 2.35 18.56
CA VAL A 320 5.73 2.24 17.57
C VAL A 320 6.89 3.21 17.90
N PRO A 321 8.09 3.05 17.32
CA PRO A 321 9.22 3.95 17.62
C PRO A 321 8.90 5.44 17.44
N ALA A 322 8.07 5.79 16.47
CA ALA A 322 7.64 7.16 16.20
C ALA A 322 6.60 7.71 17.20
N THR A 323 5.96 6.88 18.02
CA THR A 323 4.92 7.29 19.00
C THR A 323 5.44 8.32 20.01
N LYS A 324 6.72 8.27 20.37
CA LYS A 324 7.34 9.26 21.27
C LYS A 324 7.28 10.70 20.73
N TYR A 325 7.07 10.86 19.42
CA TYR A 325 6.94 12.17 18.76
C TYR A 325 5.48 12.52 18.41
N ARG A 326 4.53 11.81 19.04
CA ARG A 326 3.11 12.13 18.91
C ARG A 326 2.85 13.58 19.34
N GLU A 327 1.86 14.20 18.69
CA GLU A 327 1.45 15.55 19.02
C GLU A 327 1.01 15.67 20.49
N ASN A 328 1.49 16.71 21.14
CA ASN A 328 1.10 17.06 22.51
C ASN A 328 0.56 18.49 22.51
N LEU A 329 -0.74 18.61 22.22
CA LEU A 329 -1.40 19.90 22.13
C LEU A 329 -1.48 20.63 23.47
N GLU A 330 -1.39 19.93 24.61
CA GLU A 330 -1.31 20.56 25.92
C GLU A 330 -0.03 21.39 26.13
N ASN A 331 1.05 20.96 25.47
CA ASN A 331 2.33 21.67 25.44
C ASN A 331 2.50 22.59 24.22
N HIS A 332 1.47 22.69 23.37
CA HIS A 332 1.57 23.54 22.19
C HIS A 332 1.71 25.01 22.60
N TYR A 333 2.65 25.74 21.99
CA TYR A 333 3.00 27.10 22.39
C TYR A 333 1.85 28.12 22.19
N MET A 334 0.89 27.87 21.30
CA MET A 334 -0.29 28.73 21.10
C MET A 334 -1.53 28.27 21.88
N TYR A 335 -1.84 26.96 21.81
CA TYR A 335 -3.12 26.43 22.28
C TYR A 335 -3.01 25.66 23.58
N GLY A 336 -1.78 25.33 23.99
CA GLY A 336 -1.52 24.55 25.18
C GLY A 336 -1.73 25.34 26.49
N LYS A 337 -1.59 24.64 27.60
CA LYS A 337 -1.73 25.17 28.95
C LYS A 337 -0.41 25.52 29.62
N ASN A 338 0.73 25.23 28.99
CA ASN A 338 2.05 25.46 29.54
C ASN A 338 2.39 26.96 29.56
N LYS A 339 2.29 27.58 30.73
CA LYS A 339 2.51 29.02 30.92
C LYS A 339 3.90 29.52 30.47
N ARG A 340 4.93 28.64 30.51
CA ARG A 340 6.28 28.99 30.04
C ARG A 340 6.34 29.16 28.51
N LEU A 341 5.67 28.29 27.78
CA LEU A 341 5.61 28.36 26.32
C LEU A 341 4.68 29.47 25.83
N LEU A 342 3.56 29.68 26.51
CA LEU A 342 2.61 30.76 26.19
C LEU A 342 3.20 32.17 26.34
N LYS A 343 4.29 32.33 27.07
CA LYS A 343 4.97 33.61 27.29
C LYS A 343 5.41 34.27 25.96
N HIS A 344 5.78 33.49 24.98
CA HIS A 344 6.33 33.98 23.70
C HIS A 344 5.30 34.47 22.70
N ILE A 345 4.01 34.24 22.95
CA ILE A 345 2.93 34.55 21.99
C ILE A 345 1.72 35.23 22.62
N LYS A 346 1.92 35.76 23.83
CA LYS A 346 0.84 36.40 24.61
C LYS A 346 0.02 37.42 23.79
N ASP A 347 0.69 38.20 22.97
CA ASP A 347 0.07 39.23 22.12
C ASP A 347 -0.67 38.65 20.91
N TYR A 348 -0.25 37.48 20.41
CA TYR A 348 -0.92 36.79 19.29
C TYR A 348 -2.22 36.12 19.75
N ARG A 349 -2.19 35.48 20.92
CA ARG A 349 -3.33 34.76 21.47
C ARG A 349 -4.51 35.65 21.83
N SER A 350 -4.27 36.92 22.13
CA SER A 350 -5.33 37.90 22.40
C SER A 350 -6.05 38.38 21.11
N LYS A 351 -5.50 38.05 19.92
CA LYS A 351 -6.02 38.42 18.61
C LYS A 351 -6.63 37.27 17.82
N ALA A 352 -6.43 36.04 18.24
CA ALA A 352 -7.00 34.80 17.71
C ALA A 352 -8.22 34.35 18.50
#